data_e3be33d0de61ff8a40bfd60ac799a284
#
_entry.id   e3be33d0de61ff8a40bfd60ac799a284
#
_cell.length_a   1.000
_cell.length_b   1.000
_cell.length_c   1.000
_cell.angle_alpha   90.00
_cell.angle_beta   90.00
_cell.angle_gamma   90.00
#
_symmetry.space_group_name_H-M   'P 1'
#
loop_
_entity.id
_entity.type
_entity.pdbx_description
1 polymer ?
#
loop_
_entity_poly.entity_id
_entity_poly.type
_entity_poly.pdbx_seq_one_letter_code
_entity_poly.pdbx_strand_id
1 'polypeptide(L)'
;EIGVRLVGSEMCIETDLELVKFADYPLPNRALNDGEIDLNSFQHIAYFEDDCKNNGYDLSIIGETIIAPLGLYSNKIKDVSEIKDGDIIAIPNDATNGGRALKLLESAGLIKIDPAAGYTPTKKDITENPLNLDIKEVEAANTASLLPDVAAAVINGGHAVDNGLNPEKDSIFLESVEEGSDNPYVNIIVARTADKDNELYKKVVDYFRTPEVAKVIEETYKGAYIPTWE
;
A
#
# COMPACT_ATOMS: atom_id res chain seq x y z
N GLU A 1 -5.07 -1.48 13.09
CA GLU A 1 -4.65 -0.52 14.13
C GLU A 1 -3.14 -0.50 14.22
N ILE A 2 -2.47 0.43 13.54
CA ILE A 2 -1.08 0.73 13.86
C ILE A 2 -1.10 1.59 15.13
N GLY A 3 -1.37 0.95 16.24
CA GLY A 3 -1.09 1.52 17.55
C GLY A 3 0.39 1.36 17.84
N VAL A 4 1.22 2.27 17.36
CA VAL A 4 2.59 2.37 17.83
C VAL A 4 2.52 2.84 19.28
N ARG A 5 2.41 1.90 20.21
CA ARG A 5 2.62 2.18 21.63
C ARG A 5 4.12 2.25 21.85
N LEU A 6 4.67 3.47 21.72
CA LEU A 6 6.03 3.77 22.07
C LEU A 6 6.19 3.67 23.59
N VAL A 7 6.66 2.52 24.06
CA VAL A 7 7.00 2.31 25.47
C VAL A 7 8.51 2.19 25.60
N GLY A 8 9.10 3.24 26.15
CA GLY A 8 10.31 3.15 26.95
C GLY A 8 11.65 3.40 26.28
N SER A 9 12.07 4.63 26.23
CA SER A 9 13.38 5.09 26.70
C SER A 9 13.32 6.59 26.88
N GLU A 10 14.09 7.10 27.83
CA GLU A 10 14.07 8.47 28.33
C GLU A 10 14.56 9.50 27.28
N MET A 11 13.73 9.80 26.33
CA MET A 11 13.80 11.04 25.58
C MET A 11 12.37 11.49 25.35
N CYS A 12 11.83 12.17 26.36
CA CYS A 12 10.48 12.74 26.36
C CYS A 12 10.38 13.72 25.19
N ILE A 13 9.71 13.32 24.12
CA ILE A 13 8.96 14.28 23.35
C ILE A 13 7.74 14.55 24.25
N GLU A 14 7.71 15.71 24.93
CA GLU A 14 6.55 16.20 25.69
C GLU A 14 5.44 16.61 24.70
N THR A 15 5.03 15.68 23.82
CA THR A 15 4.04 15.93 22.78
C THR A 15 3.23 14.65 22.64
N ASP A 16 1.93 14.76 22.88
CA ASP A 16 0.99 13.67 22.66
C ASP A 16 0.83 13.47 21.15
N LEU A 17 1.06 12.24 20.66
CA LEU A 17 0.75 11.83 19.31
C LEU A 17 -0.69 11.27 19.28
N GLU A 18 -1.61 12.02 18.70
CA GLU A 18 -2.97 11.55 18.47
C GLU A 18 -3.06 10.85 17.11
N LEU A 19 -3.56 9.59 17.11
CA LEU A 19 -3.75 8.82 15.89
C LEU A 19 -5.18 8.98 15.38
N VAL A 20 -5.33 9.55 14.18
CA VAL A 20 -6.60 9.70 13.49
C VAL A 20 -6.74 8.59 12.44
N LYS A 21 -7.80 7.79 12.53
CA LYS A 21 -8.06 6.67 11.61
C LYS A 21 -9.01 7.11 10.50
N PHE A 22 -8.62 6.82 9.26
CA PHE A 22 -9.44 7.04 8.06
C PHE A 22 -9.89 5.70 7.47
N ALA A 23 -11.06 5.70 6.85
CA ALA A 23 -11.63 4.50 6.26
C ALA A 23 -11.17 4.25 4.82
N ASP A 24 -10.70 5.29 4.11
CA ASP A 24 -10.38 5.22 2.69
C ASP A 24 -9.20 6.14 2.33
N TYR A 25 -8.47 5.77 1.27
CA TYR A 25 -7.22 6.41 0.83
C TYR A 25 -7.35 7.89 0.40
N PRO A 26 -8.45 8.37 -0.23
CA PRO A 26 -8.56 9.79 -0.63
C PRO A 26 -8.67 10.78 0.52
N LEU A 27 -8.96 10.30 1.74
CA LEU A 27 -9.28 11.19 2.87
C LEU A 27 -8.04 11.80 3.55
N PRO A 28 -6.93 11.05 3.83
CA PRO A 28 -5.84 11.56 4.64
C PRO A 28 -5.07 12.72 4.00
N ASN A 29 -4.84 12.69 2.68
CA ASN A 29 -4.14 13.80 2.00
C ASN A 29 -4.98 15.07 2.01
N ARG A 30 -6.29 14.95 1.80
CA ARG A 30 -7.20 16.09 1.91
C ARG A 30 -7.20 16.67 3.32
N ALA A 31 -7.35 15.82 4.34
CA ALA A 31 -7.36 16.26 5.75
C ALA A 31 -6.02 16.96 6.13
N LEU A 32 -4.89 16.46 5.63
CA LEU A 32 -3.58 17.07 5.83
C LEU A 32 -3.49 18.44 5.12
N ASN A 33 -3.91 18.52 3.86
CA ASN A 33 -3.92 19.77 3.10
C ASN A 33 -4.83 20.82 3.74
N ASP A 34 -5.98 20.40 4.25
CA ASP A 34 -6.97 21.30 4.89
C ASP A 34 -6.60 21.66 6.33
N GLY A 35 -5.51 21.08 6.87
CA GLY A 35 -5.01 21.37 8.23
C GLY A 35 -5.77 20.68 9.35
N GLU A 36 -6.55 19.65 9.05
CA GLU A 36 -7.29 18.85 10.03
C GLU A 36 -6.36 17.86 10.77
N ILE A 37 -5.26 17.46 10.14
CA ILE A 37 -4.16 16.68 10.72
C ILE A 37 -2.82 17.31 10.39
N ASP A 38 -1.77 16.94 11.11
CA ASP A 38 -0.44 17.54 10.97
C ASP A 38 0.50 16.71 10.09
N LEU A 39 0.35 15.39 10.12
CA LEU A 39 1.12 14.41 9.36
C LEU A 39 0.19 13.30 8.88
N ASN A 40 0.57 12.62 7.78
CA ASN A 40 -0.01 11.33 7.48
C ASN A 40 1.07 10.29 7.13
N SER A 41 0.77 9.01 7.34
CA SER A 41 1.62 7.88 6.97
C SER A 41 0.73 6.69 6.64
N PHE A 42 0.33 6.58 5.36
CA PHE A 42 -0.59 5.53 4.90
C PHE A 42 -0.35 5.10 3.44
N GLN A 43 0.43 5.87 2.68
CA GLN A 43 0.54 5.81 1.22
C GLN A 43 1.97 5.58 0.76
N HIS A 44 2.11 5.05 -0.45
CA HIS A 44 3.38 4.97 -1.14
C HIS A 44 3.60 6.19 -2.07
N ILE A 45 4.86 6.39 -2.50
CA ILE A 45 5.29 7.54 -3.32
C ILE A 45 4.41 7.71 -4.56
N ALA A 46 4.18 6.64 -5.34
CA ALA A 46 3.40 6.73 -6.58
C ALA A 46 1.96 7.21 -6.34
N TYR A 47 1.30 6.75 -5.27
CA TYR A 47 -0.04 7.24 -4.91
C TYR A 47 0.00 8.70 -4.51
N PHE A 48 0.94 9.08 -3.67
CA PHE A 48 1.12 10.46 -3.22
C PHE A 48 1.29 11.44 -4.37
N GLU A 49 2.18 11.11 -5.32
CA GLU A 49 2.44 11.97 -6.49
C GLU A 49 1.20 12.13 -7.38
N ASP A 50 0.49 11.04 -7.65
CA ASP A 50 -0.74 11.06 -8.45
C ASP A 50 -1.85 11.85 -7.77
N ASP A 51 -2.10 11.59 -6.49
CA ASP A 51 -3.15 12.25 -5.71
C ASP A 51 -2.89 13.75 -5.56
N CYS A 52 -1.65 14.15 -5.23
CA CYS A 52 -1.26 15.56 -5.14
C CYS A 52 -1.41 16.27 -6.48
N LYS A 53 -0.99 15.64 -7.58
CA LYS A 53 -1.10 16.20 -8.93
C LYS A 53 -2.56 16.39 -9.33
N ASN A 54 -3.42 15.41 -9.07
CA ASN A 54 -4.81 15.44 -9.50
C ASN A 54 -5.66 16.43 -8.69
N ASN A 55 -5.33 16.62 -7.40
CA ASN A 55 -6.10 17.48 -6.50
C ASN A 55 -5.44 18.84 -6.22
N GLY A 56 -4.19 19.04 -6.65
CA GLY A 56 -3.47 20.30 -6.43
C GLY A 56 -3.06 20.52 -4.97
N TYR A 57 -2.77 19.43 -4.22
CA TYR A 57 -2.33 19.52 -2.83
C TYR A 57 -0.89 20.03 -2.72
N ASP A 58 -0.63 20.88 -1.74
CA ASP A 58 0.71 21.42 -1.43
C ASP A 58 1.33 20.66 -0.26
N LEU A 59 1.69 19.42 -0.52
CA LEU A 59 2.24 18.46 0.44
C LEU A 59 3.66 18.05 0.07
N SER A 60 4.46 17.62 1.04
CA SER A 60 5.84 17.20 0.87
C SER A 60 6.13 15.91 1.63
N ILE A 61 6.90 15.02 1.01
CA ILE A 61 7.48 13.84 1.66
C ILE A 61 8.54 14.32 2.65
N ILE A 62 8.49 13.83 3.90
CA ILE A 62 9.47 14.14 4.94
C ILE A 62 10.21 12.89 5.45
N GLY A 63 9.76 11.70 5.09
CA GLY A 63 10.45 10.45 5.43
C GLY A 63 9.88 9.25 4.71
N GLU A 64 10.74 8.26 4.47
CA GLU A 64 10.36 6.94 3.97
C GLU A 64 10.18 5.97 5.14
N THR A 65 9.29 4.98 4.99
CA THR A 65 8.93 4.07 6.07
C THR A 65 9.07 2.60 5.66
N ILE A 66 8.03 2.00 5.16
CA ILE A 66 7.94 0.56 4.88
C ILE A 66 7.61 0.30 3.42
N ILE A 67 7.81 -0.93 2.98
CA ILE A 67 7.12 -1.47 1.81
C ILE A 67 6.08 -2.47 2.28
N ALA A 68 4.85 -2.36 1.76
CA ALA A 68 3.78 -3.32 1.95
C ALA A 68 3.54 -4.04 0.62
N PRO A 69 3.99 -5.29 0.45
CA PRO A 69 3.78 -6.04 -0.78
C PRO A 69 2.30 -6.19 -1.12
N LEU A 70 1.98 -6.13 -2.40
CA LEU A 70 0.67 -6.48 -2.92
C LEU A 70 0.55 -8.00 -3.01
N GLY A 71 -0.61 -8.56 -2.67
CA GLY A 71 -0.83 -10.00 -2.79
C GLY A 71 -2.09 -10.32 -3.58
N LEU A 72 -2.07 -11.45 -4.30
CA LEU A 72 -3.24 -12.09 -4.87
C LEU A 72 -3.75 -13.14 -3.88
N TYR A 73 -5.00 -13.03 -3.45
CA TYR A 73 -5.62 -13.89 -2.44
C TYR A 73 -6.84 -14.59 -2.99
N SER A 74 -7.16 -15.75 -2.43
CA SER A 74 -8.37 -16.50 -2.78
C SER A 74 -8.90 -17.32 -1.59
N ASN A 75 -10.23 -17.38 -1.48
CA ASN A 75 -10.91 -18.32 -0.59
C ASN A 75 -11.27 -19.65 -1.28
N LYS A 76 -11.08 -19.74 -2.61
CA LYS A 76 -11.57 -20.85 -3.43
C LYS A 76 -10.48 -21.74 -3.97
N ILE A 77 -9.29 -21.18 -4.23
CA ILE A 77 -8.15 -21.87 -4.84
C ILE A 77 -6.88 -21.65 -3.99
N LYS A 78 -5.88 -22.48 -4.19
CA LYS A 78 -4.63 -22.49 -3.43
C LYS A 78 -3.42 -22.08 -4.25
N ASP A 79 -3.53 -22.11 -5.57
CA ASP A 79 -2.46 -21.83 -6.49
C ASP A 79 -2.98 -21.09 -7.72
N VAL A 80 -2.15 -20.23 -8.31
CA VAL A 80 -2.48 -19.42 -9.49
C VAL A 80 -2.88 -20.31 -10.68
N SER A 81 -2.29 -21.51 -10.80
CA SER A 81 -2.59 -22.46 -11.87
C SER A 81 -4.02 -23.04 -11.83
N GLU A 82 -4.73 -22.85 -10.73
CA GLU A 82 -6.13 -23.27 -10.59
C GLU A 82 -7.15 -22.24 -11.11
N ILE A 83 -6.68 -21.03 -11.51
CA ILE A 83 -7.51 -19.99 -12.12
C ILE A 83 -8.00 -20.49 -13.50
N LYS A 84 -9.29 -20.29 -13.78
CA LYS A 84 -9.98 -20.84 -14.94
C LYS A 84 -10.43 -19.75 -15.92
N ASP A 85 -10.75 -20.19 -17.12
CA ASP A 85 -11.35 -19.35 -18.16
C ASP A 85 -12.62 -18.65 -17.64
N GLY A 86 -12.69 -17.32 -17.82
CA GLY A 86 -13.81 -16.49 -17.40
C GLY A 86 -13.86 -16.17 -15.91
N ASP A 87 -12.87 -16.55 -15.12
CA ASP A 87 -12.83 -16.23 -13.69
C ASP A 87 -12.78 -14.72 -13.44
N ILE A 88 -13.44 -14.29 -12.36
CA ILE A 88 -13.44 -12.89 -11.93
C ILE A 88 -12.29 -12.66 -10.97
N ILE A 89 -11.47 -11.63 -11.26
CA ILE A 89 -10.41 -11.15 -10.36
C ILE A 89 -10.70 -9.70 -9.98
N ALA A 90 -10.86 -9.43 -8.69
CA ALA A 90 -11.03 -8.07 -8.18
C ALA A 90 -9.66 -7.39 -7.99
N ILE A 91 -9.57 -6.09 -8.35
CA ILE A 91 -8.38 -5.26 -8.18
C ILE A 91 -8.79 -3.88 -7.65
N PRO A 92 -7.87 -3.10 -7.02
CA PRO A 92 -8.10 -1.70 -6.69
C PRO A 92 -8.45 -0.85 -7.91
N ASN A 93 -9.29 0.17 -7.73
CA ASN A 93 -9.78 1.03 -8.82
C ASN A 93 -9.01 2.35 -8.96
N ASP A 94 -8.14 2.70 -8.01
CA ASP A 94 -7.27 3.86 -8.16
C ASP A 94 -6.15 3.58 -9.17
N ALA A 95 -5.70 4.62 -9.87
CA ALA A 95 -4.79 4.48 -11.00
C ALA A 95 -3.48 3.77 -10.63
N THR A 96 -2.93 4.05 -9.46
CA THR A 96 -1.62 3.54 -9.05
C THR A 96 -1.69 2.12 -8.50
N ASN A 97 -2.63 1.82 -7.59
CA ASN A 97 -2.80 0.45 -7.09
C ASN A 97 -3.45 -0.47 -8.13
N GLY A 98 -4.37 0.04 -8.96
CA GLY A 98 -4.92 -0.71 -10.09
C GLY A 98 -3.84 -1.09 -11.10
N GLY A 99 -2.98 -0.15 -11.46
CA GLY A 99 -1.84 -0.42 -12.34
C GLY A 99 -0.85 -1.41 -11.74
N ARG A 100 -0.52 -1.26 -10.45
CA ARG A 100 0.33 -2.19 -9.69
C ARG A 100 -0.29 -3.60 -9.62
N ALA A 101 -1.61 -3.69 -9.44
CA ALA A 101 -2.33 -4.95 -9.44
C ALA A 101 -2.28 -5.66 -10.80
N LEU A 102 -2.43 -4.91 -11.91
CA LEU A 102 -2.27 -5.48 -13.25
C LEU A 102 -0.85 -6.02 -13.47
N LYS A 103 0.18 -5.31 -13.01
CA LYS A 103 1.57 -5.80 -13.06
C LYS A 103 1.79 -7.06 -12.21
N LEU A 104 1.12 -7.16 -11.05
CA LEU A 104 1.14 -8.38 -10.25
C LEU A 104 0.53 -9.57 -11.02
N LEU A 105 -0.60 -9.36 -11.70
CA LEU A 105 -1.24 -10.40 -12.54
C LEU A 105 -0.36 -10.78 -13.73
N GLU A 106 0.37 -9.83 -14.32
CA GLU A 106 1.36 -10.11 -15.36
C GLU A 106 2.51 -10.95 -14.81
N SER A 107 3.07 -10.59 -13.67
CA SER A 107 4.14 -11.34 -13.00
C SER A 107 3.70 -12.76 -12.62
N ALA A 108 2.41 -12.94 -12.30
CA ALA A 108 1.78 -14.23 -12.05
C ALA A 108 1.54 -15.04 -13.36
N GLY A 109 1.81 -14.46 -14.53
CA GLY A 109 1.62 -15.11 -15.82
C GLY A 109 0.17 -15.20 -16.31
N LEU A 110 -0.73 -14.44 -15.71
CA LEU A 110 -2.18 -14.48 -16.00
C LEU A 110 -2.57 -13.59 -17.18
N ILE A 111 -1.87 -12.47 -17.37
CA ILE A 111 -2.10 -11.50 -18.46
C ILE A 111 -0.77 -10.99 -18.98
N LYS A 112 -0.79 -10.25 -20.11
CA LYS A 112 0.34 -9.41 -20.54
C LYS A 112 -0.13 -7.97 -20.72
N ILE A 113 0.76 -7.04 -20.41
CA ILE A 113 0.54 -5.60 -20.48
C ILE A 113 1.46 -5.01 -21.54
N ASP A 114 1.02 -3.95 -22.20
CA ASP A 114 1.89 -3.17 -23.08
C ASP A 114 3.06 -2.56 -22.26
N PRO A 115 4.32 -2.90 -22.60
CA PRO A 115 5.47 -2.33 -21.89
C PRO A 115 5.53 -0.79 -21.91
N ALA A 116 4.87 -0.15 -22.87
CA ALA A 116 4.79 1.30 -22.96
C ALA A 116 3.85 1.96 -21.93
N ALA A 117 3.00 1.17 -21.25
CA ALA A 117 2.03 1.68 -20.25
C ALA A 117 2.67 2.22 -18.95
N GLY A 118 3.97 1.99 -18.74
CA GLY A 118 4.70 2.53 -17.59
C GLY A 118 4.25 1.95 -16.25
N TYR A 119 4.14 2.81 -15.22
CA TYR A 119 3.82 2.38 -13.85
C TYR A 119 2.31 2.32 -13.54
N THR A 120 1.46 2.90 -14.38
CA THR A 120 0.00 2.98 -14.18
C THR A 120 -0.77 2.40 -15.37
N PRO A 121 -0.52 1.12 -15.76
CA PRO A 121 -1.31 0.47 -16.80
C PRO A 121 -2.78 0.41 -16.41
N THR A 122 -3.65 0.46 -17.39
CA THR A 122 -5.09 0.28 -17.27
C THR A 122 -5.53 -1.03 -17.93
N LYS A 123 -6.75 -1.45 -17.76
CA LYS A 123 -7.29 -2.63 -18.47
C LYS A 123 -7.20 -2.52 -20.00
N LYS A 124 -7.10 -1.32 -20.55
CA LYS A 124 -6.94 -1.10 -22.00
C LYS A 124 -5.54 -1.44 -22.50
N ASP A 125 -4.56 -1.47 -21.60
CA ASP A 125 -3.18 -1.78 -21.90
C ASP A 125 -2.89 -3.27 -21.81
N ILE A 126 -3.90 -4.11 -21.49
CA ILE A 126 -3.79 -5.56 -21.51
C ILE A 126 -3.74 -6.02 -22.97
N THR A 127 -2.60 -6.61 -23.36
CA THR A 127 -2.35 -7.12 -24.71
C THR A 127 -2.69 -8.59 -24.88
N GLU A 128 -2.59 -9.40 -23.82
CA GLU A 128 -2.99 -10.80 -23.79
C GLU A 128 -3.75 -11.11 -22.48
N ASN A 129 -4.86 -11.82 -22.64
CA ASN A 129 -5.67 -12.36 -21.53
C ASN A 129 -6.14 -13.77 -21.94
N PRO A 130 -5.25 -14.78 -21.86
CA PRO A 130 -5.51 -16.11 -22.41
C PRO A 130 -6.64 -16.86 -21.71
N LEU A 131 -6.95 -16.51 -20.47
CA LEU A 131 -8.04 -17.09 -19.69
C LEU A 131 -9.32 -16.24 -19.70
N ASN A 132 -9.41 -15.23 -20.57
CA ASN A 132 -10.58 -14.33 -20.63
C ASN A 132 -11.03 -13.82 -19.25
N LEU A 133 -10.08 -13.51 -18.37
CA LEU A 133 -10.36 -13.08 -17.00
C LEU A 133 -11.21 -11.81 -17.00
N ASP A 134 -12.25 -11.80 -16.18
CA ASP A 134 -13.04 -10.60 -15.91
C ASP A 134 -12.39 -9.81 -14.76
N ILE A 135 -11.66 -8.74 -15.11
CA ILE A 135 -10.97 -7.89 -14.14
C ILE A 135 -11.93 -6.83 -13.63
N LYS A 136 -12.31 -6.95 -12.35
CA LYS A 136 -13.27 -6.07 -11.69
C LYS A 136 -12.55 -5.05 -10.81
N GLU A 137 -12.66 -3.77 -11.18
CA GLU A 137 -12.09 -2.65 -10.41
C GLU A 137 -13.07 -2.24 -9.30
N VAL A 138 -12.57 -2.16 -8.06
CA VAL A 138 -13.32 -1.78 -6.86
C VAL A 138 -12.46 -0.94 -5.92
N GLU A 139 -13.05 -0.21 -5.01
CA GLU A 139 -12.30 0.50 -3.97
C GLU A 139 -11.37 -0.47 -3.23
N ALA A 140 -10.12 -0.05 -2.97
CA ALA A 140 -9.10 -0.88 -2.36
C ALA A 140 -9.57 -1.50 -1.03
N ALA A 141 -10.28 -0.72 -0.20
CA ALA A 141 -10.85 -1.18 1.06
C ALA A 141 -11.87 -2.32 0.91
N ASN A 142 -12.48 -2.47 -0.26
CA ASN A 142 -13.52 -3.47 -0.53
C ASN A 142 -12.98 -4.77 -1.15
N THR A 143 -11.72 -4.82 -1.58
CA THR A 143 -11.14 -5.98 -2.28
C THR A 143 -11.20 -7.26 -1.44
N ALA A 144 -10.85 -7.19 -0.16
CA ALA A 144 -10.86 -8.35 0.74
C ALA A 144 -12.27 -8.91 0.98
N SER A 145 -13.28 -8.04 1.07
CA SER A 145 -14.66 -8.44 1.31
C SER A 145 -15.28 -9.21 0.12
N LEU A 146 -14.72 -9.05 -1.07
CA LEU A 146 -15.17 -9.73 -2.29
C LEU A 146 -14.62 -11.15 -2.46
N LEU A 147 -13.66 -11.60 -1.63
CA LEU A 147 -13.06 -12.94 -1.75
C LEU A 147 -14.08 -14.10 -1.82
N PRO A 148 -15.22 -14.07 -1.12
CA PRO A 148 -16.24 -15.12 -1.28
C PRO A 148 -16.88 -15.16 -2.67
N ASP A 149 -16.97 -14.02 -3.36
CA ASP A 149 -17.74 -13.86 -4.60
C ASP A 149 -16.88 -14.03 -5.86
N VAL A 150 -15.58 -13.70 -5.79
CA VAL A 150 -14.64 -13.76 -6.91
C VAL A 150 -13.75 -15.01 -6.86
N ALA A 151 -13.03 -15.32 -7.94
CA ALA A 151 -12.03 -16.38 -7.94
C ALA A 151 -10.80 -15.98 -7.12
N ALA A 152 -10.34 -14.73 -7.28
CA ALA A 152 -9.26 -14.16 -6.51
C ALA A 152 -9.40 -12.63 -6.45
N ALA A 153 -8.67 -12.00 -5.52
CA ALA A 153 -8.58 -10.55 -5.42
C ALA A 153 -7.15 -10.11 -5.15
N VAL A 154 -6.71 -9.04 -5.80
CA VAL A 154 -5.47 -8.35 -5.45
C VAL A 154 -5.78 -7.39 -4.30
N ILE A 155 -5.07 -7.56 -3.19
CA ILE A 155 -5.32 -6.81 -1.96
C ILE A 155 -4.03 -6.13 -1.50
N ASN A 156 -4.11 -4.83 -1.18
CA ASN A 156 -3.01 -4.09 -0.58
C ASN A 156 -2.63 -4.67 0.78
N GLY A 157 -1.33 -4.70 1.10
CA GLY A 157 -0.81 -5.31 2.33
C GLY A 157 -1.50 -4.82 3.61
N GLY A 158 -1.76 -3.52 3.73
CA GLY A 158 -2.51 -2.95 4.86
C GLY A 158 -3.93 -3.49 4.98
N HIS A 159 -4.68 -3.49 3.86
CA HIS A 159 -6.03 -4.04 3.85
C HIS A 159 -6.06 -5.56 4.07
N ALA A 160 -5.05 -6.30 3.61
CA ALA A 160 -4.92 -7.72 3.90
C ALA A 160 -4.78 -7.96 5.41
N VAL A 161 -3.85 -7.27 6.06
CA VAL A 161 -3.62 -7.37 7.52
C VAL A 161 -4.87 -6.96 8.32
N ASP A 162 -5.53 -5.86 7.95
CA ASP A 162 -6.76 -5.38 8.61
C ASP A 162 -7.90 -6.40 8.51
N ASN A 163 -7.92 -7.23 7.47
CA ASN A 163 -8.87 -8.33 7.28
C ASN A 163 -8.37 -9.69 7.81
N GLY A 164 -7.27 -9.69 8.57
CA GLY A 164 -6.72 -10.89 9.21
C GLY A 164 -5.95 -11.82 8.28
N LEU A 165 -5.60 -11.38 7.07
CA LEU A 165 -4.79 -12.11 6.12
C LEU A 165 -3.30 -11.84 6.37
N ASN A 166 -2.47 -12.86 6.24
CA ASN A 166 -1.02 -12.73 6.25
C ASN A 166 -0.50 -12.85 4.82
N PRO A 167 0.18 -11.80 4.26
CA PRO A 167 0.63 -11.81 2.88
C PRO A 167 1.51 -12.99 2.50
N GLU A 168 2.43 -13.41 3.35
CA GLU A 168 3.32 -14.53 3.07
C GLU A 168 2.63 -15.91 3.10
N LYS A 169 1.56 -16.06 3.90
CA LYS A 169 0.94 -17.37 4.15
C LYS A 169 -0.35 -17.58 3.39
N ASP A 170 -1.12 -16.51 3.22
CA ASP A 170 -2.50 -16.58 2.73
C ASP A 170 -2.62 -16.14 1.28
N SER A 171 -1.59 -15.45 0.72
CA SER A 171 -1.58 -15.12 -0.71
C SER A 171 -1.29 -16.36 -1.55
N ILE A 172 -1.94 -16.48 -2.69
CA ILE A 172 -1.62 -17.47 -3.73
C ILE A 172 -0.53 -16.97 -4.67
N PHE A 173 -0.25 -15.66 -4.65
CA PHE A 173 0.88 -15.02 -5.30
C PHE A 173 1.21 -13.70 -4.60
N LEU A 174 2.47 -13.48 -4.26
CA LEU A 174 2.93 -12.28 -3.57
C LEU A 174 3.86 -11.50 -4.49
N GLU A 175 3.74 -10.17 -4.45
CA GLU A 175 4.63 -9.26 -5.15
C GLU A 175 6.07 -9.44 -4.67
N SER A 176 7.01 -9.54 -5.61
CA SER A 176 8.42 -9.47 -5.29
C SER A 176 8.82 -8.04 -4.98
N VAL A 177 9.32 -7.80 -3.78
CA VAL A 177 9.84 -6.49 -3.39
C VAL A 177 11.28 -6.37 -3.86
N GLU A 178 11.55 -5.43 -4.76
CA GLU A 178 12.91 -5.05 -5.11
C GLU A 178 13.45 -4.11 -4.03
N GLU A 179 14.57 -4.46 -3.43
CA GLU A 179 15.30 -3.58 -2.52
C GLU A 179 15.99 -2.48 -3.34
N GLY A 180 15.77 -1.22 -2.96
CA GLY A 180 16.45 -0.09 -3.60
C GLY A 180 15.72 1.24 -3.42
N SER A 181 16.47 2.33 -3.48
CA SER A 181 15.99 3.70 -3.25
C SER A 181 14.99 4.23 -4.28
N ASP A 182 14.82 3.56 -5.43
CA ASP A 182 13.98 4.03 -6.53
C ASP A 182 12.64 3.28 -6.61
N ASN A 183 12.26 2.53 -5.56
CA ASN A 183 10.99 1.79 -5.55
C ASN A 183 9.82 2.75 -5.28
N PRO A 184 8.92 2.99 -6.26
CA PRO A 184 7.81 3.93 -6.11
C PRO A 184 6.74 3.46 -5.12
N TYR A 185 6.87 2.24 -4.61
CA TYR A 185 5.93 1.64 -3.66
C TYR A 185 6.41 1.70 -2.20
N VAL A 186 7.51 2.42 -1.94
CA VAL A 186 7.91 2.78 -0.58
C VAL A 186 6.85 3.68 0.03
N ASN A 187 6.40 3.35 1.24
CA ASN A 187 5.47 4.16 2.01
C ASN A 187 6.22 5.31 2.68
N ILE A 188 5.50 6.40 2.93
CA ILE A 188 6.08 7.68 3.31
C ILE A 188 5.34 8.33 4.46
N ILE A 189 6.03 9.23 5.16
CA ILE A 189 5.44 10.23 6.04
C ILE A 189 5.41 11.55 5.27
N VAL A 190 4.27 12.21 5.32
CA VAL A 190 3.97 13.44 4.56
C VAL A 190 3.53 14.55 5.51
N ALA A 191 3.99 15.77 5.21
CA ALA A 191 3.58 17.01 5.86
C ALA A 191 3.09 18.03 4.83
N ARG A 192 2.43 19.11 5.26
CA ARG A 192 2.25 20.28 4.39
C ARG A 192 3.61 20.86 4.01
N THR A 193 3.77 21.33 2.77
CA THR A 193 5.04 21.85 2.27
C THR A 193 5.56 23.02 3.14
N ALA A 194 4.66 23.83 3.66
CA ALA A 194 5.01 24.93 4.58
C ALA A 194 5.65 24.43 5.90
N ASP A 195 5.33 23.20 6.31
CA ASP A 195 5.74 22.63 7.59
C ASP A 195 6.84 21.56 7.46
N LYS A 196 7.32 21.25 6.24
CA LYS A 196 8.26 20.15 5.97
C LYS A 196 9.57 20.22 6.75
N ASP A 197 10.00 21.42 7.16
CA ASP A 197 11.22 21.66 7.92
C ASP A 197 10.98 21.74 9.42
N ASN A 198 9.79 21.46 9.91
CA ASN A 198 9.44 21.46 11.33
C ASN A 198 10.28 20.42 12.10
N GLU A 199 11.02 20.87 13.08
CA GLU A 199 11.94 20.05 13.89
C GLU A 199 11.22 18.95 14.69
N LEU A 200 9.95 19.17 15.08
CA LEU A 200 9.16 18.14 15.74
C LEU A 200 8.80 17.01 14.77
N TYR A 201 8.43 17.35 13.52
CA TYR A 201 8.10 16.35 12.51
C TYR A 201 9.31 15.52 12.10
N LYS A 202 10.49 16.14 12.02
CA LYS A 202 11.77 15.41 11.80
C LYS A 202 12.02 14.40 12.91
N LYS A 203 11.79 14.78 14.18
CA LYS A 203 11.91 13.84 15.31
C LYS A 203 10.92 12.68 15.22
N VAL A 204 9.68 12.91 14.74
CA VAL A 204 8.71 11.82 14.51
C VAL A 204 9.25 10.84 13.47
N VAL A 205 9.82 11.34 12.35
CA VAL A 205 10.44 10.51 11.31
C VAL A 205 11.63 9.73 11.88
N ASP A 206 12.55 10.40 12.58
CA ASP A 206 13.74 9.78 13.17
C ASP A 206 13.35 8.68 14.16
N TYR A 207 12.34 8.94 14.98
CA TYR A 207 11.84 7.97 15.94
C TYR A 207 11.16 6.77 15.27
N PHE A 208 10.38 7.00 14.22
CA PHE A 208 9.78 5.93 13.44
C PHE A 208 10.84 4.99 12.84
N ARG A 209 11.96 5.54 12.41
CA ARG A 209 13.05 4.82 11.73
C ARG A 209 14.11 4.25 12.68
N THR A 210 13.71 3.92 13.91
CA THR A 210 14.62 3.28 14.88
C THR A 210 14.64 1.75 14.70
N PRO A 211 15.74 1.07 15.08
CA PRO A 211 15.80 -0.40 15.10
C PRO A 211 14.72 -1.05 15.96
N GLU A 212 14.31 -0.38 17.05
CA GLU A 212 13.25 -0.85 17.94
C GLU A 212 11.90 -0.90 17.22
N VAL A 213 11.58 0.13 16.41
CA VAL A 213 10.36 0.17 15.61
C VAL A 213 10.42 -0.87 14.49
N ALA A 214 11.56 -1.03 13.81
CA ALA A 214 11.75 -2.07 12.81
C ALA A 214 11.47 -3.46 13.38
N LYS A 215 12.01 -3.75 14.57
CA LYS A 215 11.76 -5.02 15.27
C LYS A 215 10.28 -5.23 15.61
N VAL A 216 9.58 -4.19 16.08
CA VAL A 216 8.14 -4.26 16.36
C VAL A 216 7.34 -4.54 15.09
N ILE A 217 7.70 -3.91 13.96
CA ILE A 217 7.08 -4.16 12.66
C ILE A 217 7.28 -5.62 12.25
N GLU A 218 8.50 -6.13 12.31
CA GLU A 218 8.83 -7.50 11.94
C GLU A 218 8.08 -8.53 12.82
N GLU A 219 8.08 -8.35 14.15
CA GLU A 219 7.40 -9.24 15.09
C GLU A 219 5.88 -9.22 14.95
N THR A 220 5.30 -8.03 14.64
CA THR A 220 3.86 -7.84 14.56
C THR A 220 3.32 -8.28 13.19
N TYR A 221 3.98 -7.87 12.12
CA TYR A 221 3.46 -8.02 10.75
C TYR A 221 4.10 -9.17 9.98
N LYS A 222 5.19 -9.79 10.49
CA LYS A 222 5.78 -11.06 9.99
C LYS A 222 5.93 -11.09 8.47
N GLY A 223 6.60 -10.09 7.93
CA GLY A 223 6.84 -9.95 6.49
C GLY A 223 5.76 -9.21 5.71
N ALA A 224 4.59 -8.93 6.32
CA ALA A 224 3.55 -8.10 5.68
C ALA A 224 3.98 -6.64 5.49
N TYR A 225 4.89 -6.17 6.35
CA TYR A 225 5.51 -4.85 6.23
C TYR A 225 7.02 -5.00 6.36
N ILE A 226 7.74 -4.42 5.42
CA ILE A 226 9.20 -4.49 5.32
C ILE A 226 9.75 -3.09 5.58
N PRO A 227 10.48 -2.84 6.68
CA PRO A 227 11.16 -1.58 6.92
C PRO A 227 12.15 -1.24 5.80
N THR A 228 12.26 0.04 5.41
CA THR A 228 13.19 0.51 4.36
C THR A 228 14.45 1.16 4.94
N TRP A 229 14.65 1.06 6.23
CA TRP A 229 15.85 1.55 6.93
C TRP A 229 16.53 0.40 7.68
N GLU A 230 17.85 0.54 7.91
CA GLU A 230 18.69 -0.35 8.71
C GLU A 230 18.75 0.09 10.20
#